data_2f2fb83765b4b74f4466074ea13c9ba4
#
_entry.id   2f2fb83765b4b74f4466074ea13c9ba4
#
_cell.length_a   1.000
_cell.length_b   1.000
_cell.length_c   1.000
_cell.angle_alpha   90.00
_cell.angle_beta   90.00
_cell.angle_gamma   90.00
#
_symmetry.space_group_name_H-M   'P 1'
#
loop_
_entity.id
_entity.type
_entity.pdbx_description
1 polymer ?
#
loop_
_entity_poly.entity_id
_entity_poly.type
_entity_poly.pdbx_seq_one_letter_code
_entity_poly.pdbx_strand_id
1 'polypeptide(L)'
;MQLYFNPASPYVRKVRVSAHELGFSDEIDLISVSLTPVSPHEGVRSCNPVGKIPALVTDDGATFYDSPVICEYLDARAGGNRIFPAVGPARWTALRRQAIADGIMDAAVLTRYEEAVRPKEFRWQEWVDGQLLKIRTALDALEREDLEGVFDIGTISIACALGYLDLRFASEDWRKSRPRLAAWAAAIGKRPSLAATAPAAS
;
A
#
# COMPACT_ATOMS: atom_id res chain seq x y z
N MET A 1 -12.99 13.56 -8.65
CA MET A 1 -11.60 13.60 -8.11
C MET A 1 -10.65 12.88 -9.06
N GLN A 2 -9.36 13.23 -9.11
CA GLN A 2 -8.35 12.57 -9.96
C GLN A 2 -7.27 11.91 -9.10
N LEU A 3 -6.95 10.65 -9.36
CA LEU A 3 -5.90 9.91 -8.65
C LEU A 3 -4.78 9.54 -9.63
N TYR A 4 -3.60 10.11 -9.43
CA TYR A 4 -2.40 9.68 -10.13
C TYR A 4 -1.97 8.30 -9.64
N PHE A 5 -1.92 7.32 -10.55
CA PHE A 5 -1.75 5.92 -10.18
C PHE A 5 -0.82 5.13 -11.10
N ASN A 6 -0.31 4.04 -10.56
CA ASN A 6 0.26 2.93 -11.31
C ASN A 6 -0.31 1.62 -10.75
N PRO A 7 -0.78 0.67 -11.58
CA PRO A 7 -1.43 -0.55 -11.10
C PRO A 7 -0.51 -1.44 -10.24
N ALA A 8 0.79 -1.32 -10.40
CA ALA A 8 1.77 -2.06 -9.60
C ALA A 8 2.09 -1.39 -8.25
N SER A 9 1.63 -0.15 -7.99
CA SER A 9 1.94 0.54 -6.74
C SER A 9 1.09 0.02 -5.58
N PRO A 10 1.70 -0.49 -4.49
CA PRO A 10 0.95 -0.99 -3.35
C PRO A 10 0.26 0.14 -2.57
N TYR A 11 0.85 1.34 -2.56
CA TYR A 11 0.27 2.52 -1.91
C TYR A 11 -0.97 3.02 -2.65
N VAL A 12 -0.93 3.00 -3.99
CA VAL A 12 -2.10 3.31 -4.82
C VAL A 12 -3.19 2.27 -4.58
N ARG A 13 -2.84 0.99 -4.49
CA ARG A 13 -3.79 -0.07 -4.20
C ARG A 13 -4.50 0.19 -2.88
N LYS A 14 -3.78 0.59 -1.82
CA LYS A 14 -4.35 0.95 -0.52
C LYS A 14 -5.43 2.03 -0.67
N VAL A 15 -5.17 3.10 -1.42
CA VAL A 15 -6.15 4.16 -1.70
C VAL A 15 -7.35 3.61 -2.47
N ARG A 16 -7.14 2.80 -3.51
CA ARG A 16 -8.22 2.22 -4.31
C ARG A 16 -9.11 1.27 -3.51
N VAL A 17 -8.53 0.43 -2.66
CA VAL A 17 -9.29 -0.42 -1.73
C VAL A 17 -10.11 0.43 -0.77
N SER A 18 -9.51 1.46 -0.16
CA SER A 18 -10.21 2.39 0.73
C SER A 18 -11.35 3.11 0.01
N ALA A 19 -11.13 3.62 -1.19
CA ALA A 19 -12.16 4.27 -2.00
C ALA A 19 -13.34 3.32 -2.30
N HIS A 20 -13.06 2.07 -2.65
CA HIS A 20 -14.08 1.06 -2.90
C HIS A 20 -14.93 0.78 -1.64
N GLU A 21 -14.31 0.60 -0.49
CA GLU A 21 -15.01 0.33 0.78
C GLU A 21 -15.83 1.54 1.28
N LEU A 22 -15.41 2.73 0.90
CA LEU A 22 -16.07 3.98 1.25
C LEU A 22 -17.11 4.46 0.23
N GLY A 23 -17.20 3.79 -0.93
CA GLY A 23 -18.19 4.09 -1.97
C GLY A 23 -17.77 5.18 -2.95
N PHE A 24 -16.46 5.48 -3.08
CA PHE A 24 -15.93 6.52 -3.95
C PHE A 24 -15.30 6.02 -5.25
N SER A 25 -15.37 4.71 -5.56
CA SER A 25 -14.71 4.17 -6.76
C SER A 25 -15.10 4.88 -8.04
N ASP A 26 -16.39 5.20 -8.21
CA ASP A 26 -16.92 5.83 -9.41
C ASP A 26 -16.73 7.37 -9.43
N GLU A 27 -16.28 7.95 -8.29
CA GLU A 27 -16.00 9.39 -8.18
C GLU A 27 -14.51 9.72 -8.43
N ILE A 28 -13.67 8.70 -8.67
CA ILE A 28 -12.22 8.86 -8.82
C ILE A 28 -11.80 8.47 -10.23
N ASP A 29 -11.42 9.47 -11.03
CA ASP A 29 -10.77 9.28 -12.33
C ASP A 29 -9.31 8.85 -12.13
N LEU A 30 -8.91 7.75 -12.76
CA LEU A 30 -7.57 7.19 -12.63
C LEU A 30 -6.64 7.74 -13.72
N ILE A 31 -5.63 8.52 -13.34
CA ILE A 31 -4.61 9.07 -14.24
C ILE A 31 -3.39 8.15 -14.21
N SER A 32 -3.23 7.32 -15.25
CA SER A 32 -2.13 6.37 -15.33
C SER A 32 -0.80 7.07 -15.58
N VAL A 33 0.21 6.76 -14.75
CA VAL A 33 1.55 7.31 -14.86
C VAL A 33 2.62 6.24 -14.64
N SER A 34 3.77 6.46 -15.28
CA SER A 34 5.00 5.71 -15.00
C SER A 34 6.06 6.68 -14.49
N LEU A 35 6.66 6.34 -13.35
CA LEU A 35 7.73 7.14 -12.76
C LEU A 35 8.67 6.27 -11.92
N THR A 36 9.89 6.74 -11.79
CA THR A 36 10.92 6.19 -10.90
C THR A 36 11.70 7.35 -10.27
N PRO A 37 12.54 7.12 -9.25
CA PRO A 37 13.40 8.18 -8.69
C PRO A 37 14.30 8.88 -9.72
N VAL A 38 14.66 8.19 -10.81
CA VAL A 38 15.53 8.71 -11.89
C VAL A 38 14.75 9.10 -13.15
N SER A 39 13.43 8.92 -13.16
CA SER A 39 12.54 9.32 -14.24
C SER A 39 11.25 9.90 -13.65
N PRO A 40 11.29 11.15 -13.17
CA PRO A 40 10.13 11.79 -12.55
C PRO A 40 9.04 12.12 -13.57
N HIS A 41 7.80 12.23 -13.10
CA HIS A 41 6.64 12.63 -13.90
C HIS A 41 6.20 14.03 -13.51
N GLU A 42 6.17 14.98 -14.46
CA GLU A 42 5.89 16.39 -14.18
C GLU A 42 4.48 16.63 -13.64
N GLY A 43 3.46 15.98 -14.24
CA GLY A 43 2.09 16.07 -13.75
C GLY A 43 1.91 15.57 -12.31
N VAL A 44 2.72 14.61 -11.86
CA VAL A 44 2.74 14.22 -10.45
C VAL A 44 3.42 15.28 -9.61
N ARG A 45 4.55 15.84 -10.06
CA ARG A 45 5.28 16.87 -9.31
C ARG A 45 4.49 18.16 -9.14
N SER A 46 3.62 18.49 -10.08
CA SER A 46 2.78 19.69 -9.97
C SER A 46 1.73 19.61 -8.85
N CYS A 47 1.27 18.41 -8.47
CA CYS A 47 0.30 18.19 -7.39
C CYS A 47 0.90 17.56 -6.13
N ASN A 48 2.09 16.92 -6.25
CA ASN A 48 2.85 16.37 -5.13
C ASN A 48 4.33 16.73 -5.28
N PRO A 49 4.86 17.72 -4.54
CA PRO A 49 6.25 18.16 -4.68
C PRO A 49 7.29 17.08 -4.36
N VAL A 50 6.91 16.02 -3.64
CA VAL A 50 7.77 14.85 -3.38
C VAL A 50 7.89 13.96 -4.64
N GLY A 51 7.01 14.14 -5.65
CA GLY A 51 7.06 13.43 -6.92
C GLY A 51 6.72 11.94 -6.81
N LYS A 52 5.88 11.54 -5.86
CA LYS A 52 5.46 10.16 -5.62
C LYS A 52 3.97 9.97 -5.86
N ILE A 53 3.58 8.74 -6.16
CA ILE A 53 2.19 8.30 -6.21
C ILE A 53 1.88 7.39 -5.00
N PRO A 54 0.61 7.40 -4.51
CA PRO A 54 -0.55 8.14 -5.02
C PRO A 54 -0.49 9.65 -4.74
N ALA A 55 -1.13 10.43 -5.61
CA ALA A 55 -1.50 11.81 -5.37
C ALA A 55 -2.95 11.98 -5.81
N LEU A 56 -3.80 12.55 -4.96
CA LEU A 56 -5.21 12.80 -5.20
C LEU A 56 -5.43 14.30 -5.40
N VAL A 57 -6.15 14.66 -6.48
CA VAL A 57 -6.59 16.03 -6.74
C VAL A 57 -8.13 16.04 -6.67
N THR A 58 -8.68 16.90 -5.83
CA THR A 58 -10.13 17.07 -5.69
C THR A 58 -10.71 17.99 -6.75
N ASP A 59 -12.03 18.03 -6.89
CA ASP A 59 -12.70 18.83 -7.92
C ASP A 59 -12.55 20.34 -7.67
N ASP A 60 -12.30 20.76 -6.43
CA ASP A 60 -11.97 22.14 -6.05
C ASP A 60 -10.46 22.46 -6.14
N GLY A 61 -9.65 21.50 -6.62
CA GLY A 61 -8.22 21.68 -6.84
C GLY A 61 -7.33 21.44 -5.63
N ALA A 62 -7.86 20.99 -4.49
CA ALA A 62 -7.03 20.60 -3.36
C ALA A 62 -6.24 19.32 -3.67
N THR A 63 -5.03 19.21 -3.15
CA THR A 63 -4.15 18.06 -3.38
C THR A 63 -3.83 17.35 -2.08
N PHE A 64 -3.91 16.00 -2.10
CA PHE A 64 -3.61 15.15 -0.97
C PHE A 64 -2.55 14.10 -1.35
N TYR A 65 -1.58 13.92 -0.48
CA TYR A 65 -0.52 12.91 -0.48
C TYR A 65 0.02 12.84 0.95
N ASP A 66 0.55 11.67 1.41
CA ASP A 66 0.65 10.40 0.71
C ASP A 66 -0.57 9.50 0.94
N SER A 67 -0.43 8.19 0.72
CA SER A 67 -1.56 7.25 0.84
C SER A 67 -2.24 7.23 2.21
N PRO A 68 -1.57 7.34 3.38
CA PRO A 68 -2.20 7.54 4.68
C PRO A 68 -3.16 8.73 4.71
N VAL A 69 -2.69 9.90 4.26
CA VAL A 69 -3.48 11.14 4.25
C VAL A 69 -4.68 11.02 3.32
N ILE A 70 -4.48 10.45 2.11
CA ILE A 70 -5.58 10.24 1.16
C ILE A 70 -6.65 9.31 1.74
N CYS A 71 -6.25 8.19 2.37
CA CYS A 71 -7.20 7.25 2.96
C CYS A 71 -7.99 7.89 4.12
N GLU A 72 -7.33 8.68 4.97
CA GLU A 72 -8.00 9.38 6.07
C GLU A 72 -8.93 10.50 5.56
N TYR A 73 -8.52 11.23 4.51
CA TYR A 73 -9.39 12.20 3.83
C TYR A 73 -10.66 11.54 3.28
N LEU A 74 -10.52 10.39 2.60
CA LEU A 74 -11.67 9.66 2.06
C LEU A 74 -12.60 9.14 3.18
N ASP A 75 -12.03 8.64 4.27
CA ASP A 75 -12.81 8.20 5.44
C ASP A 75 -13.59 9.36 6.07
N ALA A 76 -12.94 10.51 6.26
CA ALA A 76 -13.57 11.72 6.77
C ALA A 76 -14.72 12.20 5.84
N ARG A 77 -14.51 12.19 4.52
CA ARG A 77 -15.52 12.52 3.51
C ARG A 77 -16.71 11.55 3.54
N ALA A 78 -16.49 10.28 3.89
CA ALA A 78 -17.55 9.27 4.06
C ALA A 78 -18.30 9.36 5.40
N GLY A 79 -18.07 10.40 6.18
CA GLY A 79 -18.65 10.60 7.51
C GLY A 79 -17.76 10.16 8.67
N GLY A 80 -16.57 9.64 8.36
CA GLY A 80 -15.56 9.21 9.32
C GLY A 80 -15.84 7.87 10.02
N ASN A 81 -14.81 7.34 10.65
CA ASN A 81 -14.87 6.15 11.53
C ASN A 81 -15.29 4.84 10.82
N ARG A 82 -15.19 4.76 9.50
CA ARG A 82 -15.54 3.56 8.73
C ARG A 82 -14.36 2.61 8.59
N ILE A 83 -13.18 3.15 8.23
CA ILE A 83 -11.93 2.40 8.15
C ILE A 83 -10.86 2.92 9.11
N PHE A 84 -11.04 4.13 9.65
CA PHE A 84 -10.23 4.65 10.74
C PHE A 84 -11.06 4.68 12.03
N PRO A 85 -10.81 3.81 13.03
CA PRO A 85 -11.49 3.90 14.31
C PRO A 85 -11.34 5.29 14.94
N ALA A 86 -12.43 5.82 15.52
CA ALA A 86 -12.49 7.22 15.98
C ALA A 86 -11.42 7.57 17.02
N VAL A 87 -11.32 6.75 18.07
CA VAL A 87 -10.49 7.02 19.25
C VAL A 87 -10.04 5.72 19.92
N GLY A 88 -9.13 5.84 20.88
CA GLY A 88 -8.79 4.77 21.82
C GLY A 88 -7.88 3.69 21.24
N PRO A 89 -7.78 2.53 21.91
CA PRO A 89 -6.83 1.47 21.56
C PRO A 89 -7.02 0.91 20.15
N ALA A 90 -8.27 0.81 19.66
CA ALA A 90 -8.56 0.33 18.32
C ALA A 90 -7.93 1.22 17.25
N ARG A 91 -7.99 2.55 17.41
CA ARG A 91 -7.35 3.49 16.46
C ARG A 91 -5.83 3.30 16.47
N TRP A 92 -5.21 3.23 17.62
CA TRP A 92 -3.75 3.06 17.70
C TRP A 92 -3.30 1.73 17.14
N THR A 93 -4.09 0.67 17.30
CA THR A 93 -3.82 -0.65 16.69
C THR A 93 -3.91 -0.57 15.16
N ALA A 94 -4.96 0.06 14.63
CA ALA A 94 -5.12 0.24 13.17
C ALA A 94 -3.95 1.05 12.58
N LEU A 95 -3.59 2.18 13.20
CA LEU A 95 -2.47 3.02 12.74
C LEU A 95 -1.12 2.31 12.86
N ARG A 96 -0.86 1.55 13.92
CA ARG A 96 0.35 0.75 14.07
C ARG A 96 0.44 -0.35 13.02
N ARG A 97 -0.69 -1.01 12.68
CA ARG A 97 -0.78 -1.99 11.59
C ARG A 97 -0.55 -1.34 10.24
N GLN A 98 -1.08 -0.15 10.02
CA GLN A 98 -0.78 0.64 8.82
C GLN A 98 0.71 0.94 8.72
N ALA A 99 1.34 1.41 9.80
CA ALA A 99 2.75 1.75 9.81
C ALA A 99 3.67 0.55 9.54
N ILE A 100 3.38 -0.64 10.10
CA ILE A 100 4.17 -1.84 9.82
C ILE A 100 4.00 -2.29 8.35
N ALA A 101 2.79 -2.19 7.80
CA ALA A 101 2.52 -2.50 6.39
C ALA A 101 3.19 -1.51 5.44
N ASP A 102 3.15 -0.21 5.75
CA ASP A 102 3.85 0.83 4.98
C ASP A 102 5.36 0.60 5.04
N GLY A 103 5.92 0.20 6.19
CA GLY A 103 7.33 -0.17 6.33
C GLY A 103 7.72 -1.41 5.48
N ILE A 104 6.84 -2.40 5.35
CA ILE A 104 7.03 -3.53 4.42
C ILE A 104 7.06 -3.04 2.97
N MET A 105 6.09 -2.19 2.58
CA MET A 105 6.01 -1.63 1.24
C MET A 105 7.22 -0.76 0.90
N ASP A 106 7.67 0.07 1.85
CA ASP A 106 8.87 0.91 1.69
C ASP A 106 10.11 0.05 1.44
N ALA A 107 10.35 -0.96 2.27
CA ALA A 107 11.48 -1.86 2.11
C ALA A 107 11.43 -2.61 0.77
N ALA A 108 10.24 -3.09 0.37
CA ALA A 108 10.04 -3.81 -0.88
C ALA A 108 10.23 -2.91 -2.11
N VAL A 109 9.74 -1.67 -2.10
CA VAL A 109 9.92 -0.71 -3.20
C VAL A 109 11.38 -0.29 -3.32
N LEU A 110 12.09 -0.07 -2.19
CA LEU A 110 13.52 0.23 -2.21
C LEU A 110 14.34 -0.92 -2.78
N THR A 111 14.04 -2.16 -2.38
CA THR A 111 14.66 -3.36 -2.97
C THR A 111 14.41 -3.42 -4.48
N ARG A 112 13.15 -3.20 -4.90
CA ARG A 112 12.80 -3.18 -6.33
C ARG A 112 13.57 -2.13 -7.11
N TYR A 113 13.79 -0.93 -6.57
CA TYR A 113 14.58 0.11 -7.21
C TYR A 113 16.07 -0.25 -7.27
N GLU A 114 16.62 -0.85 -6.22
CA GLU A 114 18.01 -1.33 -6.22
C GLU A 114 18.25 -2.38 -7.31
N GLU A 115 17.30 -3.31 -7.48
CA GLU A 115 17.44 -4.42 -8.43
C GLU A 115 17.10 -4.05 -9.88
N ALA A 116 16.12 -3.17 -10.11
CA ALA A 116 15.58 -2.92 -11.44
C ALA A 116 15.95 -1.57 -12.03
N VAL A 117 16.24 -0.58 -11.20
CA VAL A 117 16.51 0.80 -11.66
C VAL A 117 18.00 1.12 -11.57
N ARG A 118 18.65 0.67 -10.49
CA ARG A 118 20.09 0.89 -10.34
C ARG A 118 20.89 0.07 -11.34
N PRO A 119 21.90 0.65 -12.04
CA PRO A 119 22.83 -0.10 -12.87
C PRO A 119 23.50 -1.23 -12.09
N LYS A 120 23.69 -2.39 -12.74
CA LYS A 120 24.13 -3.63 -12.05
C LYS A 120 25.44 -3.46 -11.29
N GLU A 121 26.38 -2.70 -11.82
CA GLU A 121 27.70 -2.42 -11.27
C GLU A 121 27.67 -1.56 -9.99
N PHE A 122 26.53 -0.92 -9.70
CA PHE A 122 26.36 -0.07 -8.53
C PHE A 122 25.37 -0.66 -7.51
N ARG A 123 24.91 -1.89 -7.70
CA ARG A 123 24.00 -2.56 -6.77
C ARG A 123 24.74 -2.97 -5.51
N TRP A 124 24.08 -2.77 -4.37
CA TRP A 124 24.65 -3.10 -3.08
C TRP A 124 23.83 -4.19 -2.39
N GLN A 125 24.36 -5.42 -2.37
CA GLN A 125 23.64 -6.59 -1.89
C GLN A 125 23.29 -6.48 -0.39
N GLU A 126 24.21 -5.97 0.44
CA GLU A 126 23.95 -5.79 1.87
C GLU A 126 22.80 -4.83 2.15
N TRP A 127 22.58 -3.83 1.27
CA TRP A 127 21.39 -2.98 1.33
C TRP A 127 20.12 -3.76 1.07
N VAL A 128 20.11 -4.61 0.04
CA VAL A 128 18.97 -5.48 -0.30
C VAL A 128 18.67 -6.42 0.85
N ASP A 129 19.69 -7.09 1.38
CA ASP A 129 19.56 -8.01 2.51
C ASP A 129 18.97 -7.32 3.75
N GLY A 130 19.41 -6.08 4.02
CA GLY A 130 18.87 -5.25 5.09
C GLY A 130 17.39 -4.90 4.90
N GLN A 131 16.93 -4.61 3.66
CA GLN A 131 15.52 -4.38 3.38
C GLN A 131 14.70 -5.67 3.52
N LEU A 132 15.20 -6.79 2.99
CA LEU A 132 14.53 -8.09 3.11
C LEU A 132 14.42 -8.53 4.57
N LEU A 133 15.43 -8.26 5.41
CA LEU A 133 15.34 -8.52 6.85
C LEU A 133 14.21 -7.75 7.52
N LYS A 134 14.01 -6.47 7.19
CA LYS A 134 12.87 -5.68 7.70
C LYS A 134 11.54 -6.32 7.32
N ILE A 135 11.38 -6.72 6.05
CA ILE A 135 10.18 -7.39 5.56
C ILE A 135 9.92 -8.66 6.36
N ARG A 136 10.91 -9.55 6.47
CA ARG A 136 10.78 -10.83 7.18
C ARG A 136 10.42 -10.63 8.65
N THR A 137 11.09 -9.71 9.35
CA THR A 137 10.82 -9.40 10.76
C THR A 137 9.41 -8.82 10.95
N ALA A 138 8.97 -7.93 10.06
CA ALA A 138 7.63 -7.37 10.10
C ALA A 138 6.55 -8.44 9.86
N LEU A 139 6.76 -9.35 8.90
CA LEU A 139 5.88 -10.49 8.65
C LEU A 139 5.80 -11.45 9.84
N ASP A 140 6.92 -11.70 10.53
CA ASP A 140 6.95 -12.52 11.75
C ASP A 140 6.16 -11.87 12.91
N ALA A 141 6.14 -10.55 12.97
CA ALA A 141 5.31 -9.82 13.91
C ALA A 141 3.82 -9.97 13.57
N LEU A 142 3.45 -9.83 12.28
CA LEU A 142 2.08 -9.98 11.81
C LEU A 142 1.54 -11.41 11.96
N GLU A 143 2.38 -12.44 11.83
CA GLU A 143 2.00 -13.84 12.07
C GLU A 143 1.46 -14.07 13.48
N ARG A 144 1.94 -13.28 14.47
CA ARG A 144 1.54 -13.38 15.86
C ARG A 144 0.32 -12.51 16.23
N GLU A 145 -0.12 -11.62 15.31
CA GLU A 145 -1.28 -10.78 15.55
C GLU A 145 -2.61 -11.51 15.29
N ASP A 146 -3.64 -11.10 16.00
CA ASP A 146 -5.01 -11.47 15.69
C ASP A 146 -5.59 -10.44 14.70
N LEU A 147 -5.76 -10.87 13.45
CA LEU A 147 -6.29 -10.06 12.36
C LEU A 147 -7.74 -10.44 11.99
N GLU A 148 -8.31 -11.47 12.62
CA GLU A 148 -9.63 -11.97 12.28
C GLU A 148 -10.73 -10.98 12.68
N GLY A 149 -11.78 -10.92 11.87
CA GLY A 149 -12.96 -10.07 12.13
C GLY A 149 -12.72 -8.56 12.09
N VAL A 150 -11.49 -8.12 11.86
CA VAL A 150 -11.15 -6.69 11.78
C VAL A 150 -10.99 -6.27 10.32
N PHE A 151 -11.66 -5.19 9.95
CA PHE A 151 -11.46 -4.55 8.65
C PHE A 151 -11.33 -3.03 8.84
N ASP A 152 -10.10 -2.57 8.85
CA ASP A 152 -9.71 -1.17 9.07
C ASP A 152 -8.52 -0.81 8.17
N ILE A 153 -8.05 0.42 8.25
CA ILE A 153 -6.92 0.89 7.46
C ILE A 153 -5.65 0.06 7.69
N GLY A 154 -5.46 -0.50 8.89
CA GLY A 154 -4.34 -1.36 9.20
C GLY A 154 -4.39 -2.67 8.42
N THR A 155 -5.52 -3.37 8.44
CA THR A 155 -5.72 -4.64 7.73
C THR A 155 -5.77 -4.44 6.21
N ILE A 156 -6.35 -3.35 5.72
CA ILE A 156 -6.28 -2.95 4.30
C ILE A 156 -4.81 -2.79 3.87
N SER A 157 -4.01 -2.08 4.66
CA SER A 157 -2.59 -1.85 4.36
C SER A 157 -1.79 -3.15 4.34
N ILE A 158 -2.02 -4.05 5.32
CA ILE A 158 -1.38 -5.37 5.36
C ILE A 158 -1.73 -6.17 4.10
N ALA A 159 -3.00 -6.24 3.71
CA ALA A 159 -3.42 -6.96 2.51
C ALA A 159 -2.75 -6.41 1.23
N CYS A 160 -2.60 -5.08 1.13
CA CYS A 160 -1.91 -4.44 0.02
C CYS A 160 -0.40 -4.75 0.01
N ALA A 161 0.25 -4.74 1.17
CA ALA A 161 1.67 -5.09 1.30
C ALA A 161 1.92 -6.55 0.90
N LEU A 162 1.12 -7.50 1.40
CA LEU A 162 1.23 -8.92 1.05
C LEU A 162 1.02 -9.16 -0.45
N GLY A 163 0.01 -8.51 -1.04
CA GLY A 163 -0.22 -8.59 -2.49
C GLY A 163 0.92 -8.01 -3.34
N TYR A 164 1.64 -7.02 -2.82
CA TYR A 164 2.85 -6.50 -3.49
C TYR A 164 4.02 -7.47 -3.40
N LEU A 165 4.18 -8.14 -2.25
CA LEU A 165 5.18 -9.20 -2.11
C LEU A 165 4.89 -10.35 -3.07
N ASP A 166 3.63 -10.75 -3.22
CA ASP A 166 3.23 -11.77 -4.20
C ASP A 166 3.56 -11.37 -5.64
N LEU A 167 3.35 -10.10 -5.99
CA LEU A 167 3.63 -9.57 -7.32
C LEU A 167 5.13 -9.51 -7.64
N ARG A 168 5.97 -9.11 -6.68
CA ARG A 168 7.36 -8.72 -6.94
C ARG A 168 8.41 -9.61 -6.28
N PHE A 169 8.03 -10.34 -5.24
CA PHE A 169 8.92 -11.13 -4.39
C PHE A 169 8.42 -12.56 -4.20
N ALA A 170 7.88 -13.16 -5.27
CA ALA A 170 7.34 -14.53 -5.23
C ALA A 170 8.39 -15.58 -4.75
N SER A 171 9.69 -15.33 -5.00
CA SER A 171 10.79 -16.18 -4.55
C SER A 171 10.99 -16.18 -3.03
N GLU A 172 10.52 -15.14 -2.33
CA GLU A 172 10.63 -15.05 -0.86
C GLU A 172 9.68 -16.00 -0.12
N ASP A 173 8.69 -16.57 -0.81
CA ASP A 173 7.70 -17.54 -0.29
C ASP A 173 7.32 -17.27 1.18
N TRP A 174 6.85 -16.06 1.43
CA TRP A 174 6.57 -15.57 2.77
C TRP A 174 5.53 -16.42 3.53
N ARG A 175 4.70 -17.18 2.81
CA ARG A 175 3.63 -18.01 3.38
C ARG A 175 4.15 -19.25 4.09
N LYS A 176 5.25 -19.82 3.62
CA LYS A 176 5.79 -21.11 4.10
C LYS A 176 6.00 -21.12 5.62
N SER A 177 6.49 -20.04 6.18
CA SER A 177 6.78 -19.92 7.62
C SER A 177 5.72 -19.14 8.41
N ARG A 178 4.61 -18.73 7.76
CA ARG A 178 3.58 -17.86 8.36
C ARG A 178 2.17 -18.34 8.00
N PRO A 179 1.77 -19.52 8.49
CA PRO A 179 0.51 -20.15 8.08
C PRO A 179 -0.75 -19.39 8.53
N ARG A 180 -0.72 -18.70 9.68
CA ARG A 180 -1.87 -17.90 10.15
C ARG A 180 -2.06 -16.67 9.25
N LEU A 181 -0.99 -15.93 8.99
CA LEU A 181 -1.03 -14.78 8.10
C LEU A 181 -1.41 -15.18 6.67
N ALA A 182 -0.93 -16.34 6.19
CA ALA A 182 -1.29 -16.89 4.88
C ALA A 182 -2.79 -17.23 4.79
N ALA A 183 -3.35 -17.88 5.80
CA ALA A 183 -4.78 -18.20 5.87
C ALA A 183 -5.63 -16.93 5.90
N TRP A 184 -5.26 -15.96 6.72
CA TRP A 184 -5.92 -14.65 6.77
C TRP A 184 -5.87 -13.92 5.43
N ALA A 185 -4.70 -13.86 4.79
CA ALA A 185 -4.53 -13.22 3.49
C ALA A 185 -5.40 -13.86 2.40
N ALA A 186 -5.50 -15.19 2.40
CA ALA A 186 -6.37 -15.93 1.47
C ALA A 186 -7.87 -15.65 1.71
N ALA A 187 -8.26 -15.46 2.97
CA ALA A 187 -9.64 -15.15 3.33
C ALA A 187 -10.01 -13.70 2.94
N ILE A 188 -9.20 -12.73 3.37
CA ILE A 188 -9.48 -11.31 3.12
C ILE A 188 -9.36 -10.94 1.63
N GLY A 189 -8.48 -11.62 0.90
CA GLY A 189 -8.28 -11.42 -0.55
C GLY A 189 -9.53 -11.68 -1.41
N LYS A 190 -10.51 -12.43 -0.88
CA LYS A 190 -11.81 -12.66 -1.51
C LYS A 190 -12.77 -11.46 -1.43
N ARG A 191 -12.42 -10.45 -0.62
CA ARG A 191 -13.24 -9.26 -0.47
C ARG A 191 -13.32 -8.49 -1.80
N PRO A 192 -14.51 -8.02 -2.24
CA PRO A 192 -14.68 -7.40 -3.55
C PRO A 192 -13.67 -6.26 -3.85
N SER A 193 -13.40 -5.40 -2.87
CA SER A 193 -12.45 -4.30 -3.00
C SER A 193 -11.02 -4.76 -3.27
N LEU A 194 -10.58 -5.84 -2.61
CA LEU A 194 -9.24 -6.41 -2.78
C LEU A 194 -9.13 -7.22 -4.07
N ALA A 195 -10.19 -7.92 -4.47
CA ALA A 195 -10.25 -8.67 -5.72
C ALA A 195 -10.24 -7.71 -6.94
N ALA A 196 -11.07 -6.65 -6.92
CA ALA A 196 -11.17 -5.66 -7.99
C ALA A 196 -9.90 -4.82 -8.17
N THR A 197 -9.05 -4.73 -7.14
CA THR A 197 -7.80 -3.96 -7.16
C THR A 197 -6.55 -4.85 -7.18
N ALA A 198 -6.71 -6.16 -7.38
CA ALA A 198 -5.57 -7.07 -7.42
C ALA A 198 -4.54 -6.60 -8.46
N PRO A 199 -3.23 -6.59 -8.13
CA PRO A 199 -2.21 -6.23 -9.10
C PRO A 199 -2.23 -7.24 -10.25
N ALA A 200 -2.28 -6.73 -11.49
CA ALA A 200 -2.12 -7.60 -12.65
C ALA A 200 -0.67 -8.07 -12.72
N ALA A 201 -0.46 -9.36 -12.95
CA ALA A 201 0.85 -9.87 -13.34
C ALA A 201 1.26 -9.17 -14.65
N SER A 202 2.35 -8.39 -14.60
CA SER A 202 2.94 -7.70 -15.75
C SER A 202 3.90 -8.61 -16.50
#